data_8023d4999d2aaaeaa37a3852ecf365ab
#
_entry.id   8023d4999d2aaaeaa37a3852ecf365ab
#
_cell.length_a   1.000
_cell.length_b   1.000
_cell.length_c   1.000
_cell.angle_alpha   90.00
_cell.angle_beta   90.00
_cell.angle_gamma   90.00
#
_symmetry.space_group_name_H-M   'P 1'
#
loop_
_entity.id
_entity.type
_entity.pdbx_description
1 polymer ?
#
loop_
_entity_poly.entity_id
_entity_poly.type
_entity_poly.pdbx_seq_one_letter_code
_entity_poly.pdbx_strand_id
1 'polypeptide(L)'
;MRLLKADITKVDNVDAIVNAANTSLLGGGGVDGAIHRVAGPLLLKECRQLNGCEVGQAKITSGYNLPVEYVIHTVGPIWKSGNADESQLLAACYRNSLHLAQKCNIRKIAFPAISTGIYGYPVVEATKIAFQVVKEYVQDNPGDFDLVEFVLFDDSTYNVYLKEIGSNLIEL
;
A
#
# COMPACT_ATOMS: atom_id res chain seq x y z
N MET A 1 7.71 1.12 12.97
CA MET A 1 7.71 1.14 11.47
C MET A 1 8.99 0.51 10.97
N ARG A 2 8.97 -0.21 9.85
CA ARG A 2 10.19 -0.80 9.28
C ARG A 2 10.17 -0.90 7.76
N LEU A 3 11.36 -1.13 7.18
CA LEU A 3 11.56 -1.42 5.76
C LEU A 3 11.88 -2.90 5.58
N LEU A 4 11.35 -3.49 4.52
CA LEU A 4 11.64 -4.87 4.13
C LEU A 4 11.82 -4.94 2.62
N LYS A 5 12.93 -5.54 2.16
CA LYS A 5 13.08 -5.90 0.75
C LYS A 5 12.57 -7.31 0.55
N ALA A 6 11.40 -7.45 -0.03
CA ALA A 6 10.73 -8.73 -0.22
C ALA A 6 9.62 -8.65 -1.28
N ASP A 7 9.10 -9.81 -1.64
CA ASP A 7 7.85 -9.94 -2.37
C ASP A 7 6.67 -9.84 -1.39
N ILE A 8 5.84 -8.82 -1.54
CA ILE A 8 4.72 -8.58 -0.62
C ILE A 8 3.72 -9.74 -0.58
N THR A 9 3.64 -10.53 -1.65
CA THR A 9 2.74 -11.70 -1.70
C THR A 9 3.20 -12.86 -0.82
N LYS A 10 4.44 -12.81 -0.30
CA LYS A 10 5.03 -13.80 0.59
C LYS A 10 5.13 -13.34 2.05
N VAL A 11 4.75 -12.12 2.34
CA VAL A 11 4.77 -11.56 3.70
C VAL A 11 3.66 -12.22 4.52
N ASP A 12 4.01 -12.80 5.66
CA ASP A 12 3.11 -13.59 6.51
C ASP A 12 3.01 -13.10 7.97
N ASN A 13 3.70 -12.01 8.28
CA ASN A 13 3.78 -11.45 9.63
C ASN A 13 2.87 -10.23 9.84
N VAL A 14 1.95 -9.99 8.93
CA VAL A 14 0.97 -8.90 8.99
C VAL A 14 -0.45 -9.43 8.82
N ASP A 15 -1.42 -8.64 9.24
CA ASP A 15 -2.85 -8.98 9.10
C ASP A 15 -3.36 -8.66 7.68
N ALA A 16 -2.81 -7.61 7.09
CA ALA A 16 -3.19 -7.15 5.76
C ALA A 16 -1.99 -6.67 4.95
N ILE A 17 -2.04 -6.88 3.65
CA ILE A 17 -1.19 -6.21 2.69
C ILE A 17 -2.00 -5.20 1.89
N VAL A 18 -1.35 -4.13 1.44
CA VAL A 18 -1.96 -3.13 0.56
C VAL A 18 -1.61 -3.44 -0.89
N ASN A 19 -2.61 -3.39 -1.75
CA ASN A 19 -2.47 -3.53 -3.19
C ASN A 19 -2.51 -2.15 -3.86
N ALA A 20 -1.57 -1.88 -4.74
CA ALA A 20 -1.58 -0.74 -5.65
C ALA A 20 -2.44 -1.10 -6.87
N ALA A 21 -3.75 -0.93 -6.75
CA ALA A 21 -4.74 -1.31 -7.75
C ALA A 21 -4.95 -0.21 -8.79
N ASN A 22 -5.69 -0.55 -9.85
CA ASN A 22 -6.30 0.42 -10.75
C ASN A 22 -7.77 0.67 -10.38
N THR A 23 -8.41 1.63 -11.04
CA THR A 23 -9.79 2.03 -10.73
C THR A 23 -10.82 0.94 -10.95
N SER A 24 -10.54 -0.06 -11.80
CA SER A 24 -11.45 -1.19 -12.02
C SER A 24 -11.42 -2.22 -10.88
N LEU A 25 -10.32 -2.34 -10.15
CA LEU A 25 -10.02 -3.39 -9.18
C LEU A 25 -9.94 -4.81 -9.79
N LEU A 26 -9.87 -4.93 -11.10
CA LEU A 26 -9.96 -6.22 -11.80
C LEU A 26 -8.59 -6.81 -12.17
N GLY A 27 -7.53 -6.37 -11.49
CA GLY A 27 -6.18 -6.84 -11.75
C GLY A 27 -5.46 -5.97 -12.79
N GLY A 28 -4.18 -6.24 -12.96
CA GLY A 28 -3.31 -5.51 -13.87
C GLY A 28 -1.89 -6.06 -13.81
N GLY A 29 -0.91 -5.21 -14.06
CA GLY A 29 0.51 -5.55 -13.98
C GLY A 29 1.12 -5.25 -12.62
N GLY A 30 2.44 -5.43 -12.50
CA GLY A 30 3.20 -5.12 -11.30
C GLY A 30 2.70 -5.86 -10.05
N VAL A 31 2.65 -5.18 -8.91
CA VAL A 31 2.22 -5.78 -7.65
C VAL A 31 0.76 -6.23 -7.70
N ASP A 32 -0.10 -5.51 -8.39
CA ASP A 32 -1.52 -5.86 -8.57
C ASP A 32 -1.66 -7.25 -9.25
N GLY A 33 -0.97 -7.46 -10.35
CA GLY A 33 -0.94 -8.75 -11.03
C GLY A 33 -0.38 -9.87 -10.17
N ALA A 34 0.68 -9.61 -9.42
CA ALA A 34 1.29 -10.58 -8.51
C ALA A 34 0.32 -10.99 -7.39
N ILE A 35 -0.35 -10.03 -6.78
CA ILE A 35 -1.34 -10.29 -5.72
C ILE A 35 -2.49 -11.14 -6.25
N HIS A 36 -3.06 -10.80 -7.40
CA HIS A 36 -4.14 -11.58 -8.01
C HIS A 36 -3.71 -13.01 -8.36
N ARG A 37 -2.50 -13.20 -8.89
CA ARG A 37 -1.99 -14.55 -9.21
C ARG A 37 -1.86 -15.43 -7.97
N VAL A 38 -1.29 -14.89 -6.89
CA VAL A 38 -1.07 -15.65 -5.64
C VAL A 38 -2.38 -15.88 -4.89
N ALA A 39 -3.24 -14.86 -4.82
CA ALA A 39 -4.54 -14.96 -4.14
C ALA A 39 -5.49 -15.96 -4.80
N GLY A 40 -5.37 -16.14 -6.11
CA GLY A 40 -6.25 -17.01 -6.89
C GLY A 40 -7.55 -16.30 -7.34
N PRO A 41 -8.43 -17.01 -8.07
CA PRO A 41 -9.57 -16.42 -8.78
C PRO A 41 -10.66 -15.85 -7.86
N LEU A 42 -10.73 -16.28 -6.62
CA LEU A 42 -11.76 -15.79 -5.68
C LEU A 42 -11.53 -14.33 -5.30
N LEU A 43 -10.28 -13.84 -5.31
CA LEU A 43 -10.01 -12.41 -5.09
C LEU A 43 -10.67 -11.56 -6.19
N LEU A 44 -10.50 -11.94 -7.44
CA LEU A 44 -11.12 -11.24 -8.57
C LEU A 44 -12.65 -11.25 -8.47
N LYS A 45 -13.22 -12.37 -8.04
CA LYS A 45 -14.67 -12.51 -7.84
C LYS A 45 -15.18 -11.52 -6.80
N GLU A 46 -14.50 -11.38 -5.67
CA GLU A 46 -14.85 -10.40 -4.64
C GLU A 46 -14.65 -8.96 -5.14
N CYS A 47 -13.53 -8.68 -5.81
CA CYS A 47 -13.25 -7.35 -6.37
C CYS A 47 -14.34 -6.88 -7.34
N ARG A 48 -14.91 -7.76 -8.16
CA ARG A 48 -16.01 -7.42 -9.07
C ARG A 48 -17.22 -6.87 -8.33
N GLN A 49 -17.50 -7.36 -7.13
CA GLN A 49 -18.62 -6.91 -6.31
C GLN A 49 -18.42 -5.52 -5.71
N LEU A 50 -17.19 -5.02 -5.68
CA LEU A 50 -16.84 -3.71 -5.15
C LEU A 50 -17.16 -2.57 -6.13
N ASN A 51 -17.37 -2.87 -7.42
CA ASN A 51 -17.70 -1.89 -8.47
C ASN A 51 -16.64 -0.78 -8.62
N GLY A 52 -15.38 -1.17 -8.63
CA GLY A 52 -14.27 -0.24 -8.78
C GLY A 52 -13.93 0.55 -7.52
N CYS A 53 -12.95 1.44 -7.65
CA CYS A 53 -12.46 2.31 -6.58
C CYS A 53 -11.88 3.58 -7.20
N GLU A 54 -12.22 4.73 -6.66
CA GLU A 54 -11.69 6.01 -7.13
C GLU A 54 -10.24 6.22 -6.69
N VAL A 55 -9.51 7.02 -7.45
CA VAL A 55 -8.14 7.40 -7.12
C VAL A 55 -8.10 8.03 -5.73
N GLY A 56 -7.15 7.61 -4.90
CA GLY A 56 -7.00 8.06 -3.52
C GLY A 56 -7.86 7.32 -2.50
N GLN A 57 -8.83 6.53 -2.92
CA GLN A 57 -9.70 5.75 -2.05
C GLN A 57 -9.14 4.35 -1.80
N ALA A 58 -9.73 3.63 -0.85
CA ALA A 58 -9.33 2.27 -0.49
C ALA A 58 -10.56 1.41 -0.21
N LYS A 59 -10.48 0.13 -0.60
CA LYS A 59 -11.49 -0.89 -0.32
C LYS A 59 -10.82 -2.18 0.15
N ILE A 60 -11.51 -2.99 0.93
CA ILE A 60 -10.93 -4.19 1.55
C ILE A 60 -11.60 -5.45 1.01
N THR A 61 -10.79 -6.50 0.85
CA THR A 61 -11.22 -7.87 0.55
C THR A 61 -10.52 -8.86 1.46
N SER A 62 -10.96 -10.12 1.44
CA SER A 62 -10.17 -11.22 2.01
C SER A 62 -8.91 -11.47 1.20
N GLY A 63 -7.91 -12.14 1.82
CA GLY A 63 -6.63 -12.48 1.18
C GLY A 63 -6.63 -13.77 0.38
N TYR A 64 -7.62 -14.64 0.58
CA TYR A 64 -7.75 -15.95 -0.08
C TYR A 64 -6.48 -16.80 0.07
N ASN A 65 -5.78 -17.13 -1.02
CA ASN A 65 -4.58 -17.96 -0.96
C ASN A 65 -3.31 -17.22 -0.53
N LEU A 66 -3.40 -15.91 -0.29
CA LEU A 66 -2.29 -15.14 0.29
C LEU A 66 -2.07 -15.53 1.77
N PRO A 67 -0.85 -15.39 2.30
CA PRO A 67 -0.56 -15.69 3.71
C PRO A 67 -1.02 -14.59 4.68
N VAL A 68 -2.00 -13.79 4.30
CA VAL A 68 -2.59 -12.71 5.09
C VAL A 68 -4.11 -12.80 5.06
N GLU A 69 -4.75 -12.26 6.08
CA GLU A 69 -6.22 -12.33 6.19
C GLU A 69 -6.92 -11.38 5.21
N TYR A 70 -6.34 -10.19 4.99
CA TYR A 70 -6.97 -9.14 4.20
C TYR A 70 -6.04 -8.54 3.15
N VAL A 71 -6.66 -8.03 2.08
CA VAL A 71 -6.03 -7.13 1.12
C VAL A 71 -6.78 -5.80 1.13
N ILE A 72 -6.05 -4.71 1.33
CA ILE A 72 -6.56 -3.36 1.16
C ILE A 72 -6.13 -2.86 -0.21
N HIS A 73 -7.10 -2.62 -1.09
CA HIS A 73 -6.88 -2.12 -2.44
C HIS A 73 -7.00 -0.61 -2.45
N THR A 74 -5.93 0.08 -2.82
CA THR A 74 -5.95 1.53 -3.01
C THR A 74 -5.46 1.89 -4.40
N VAL A 75 -6.00 2.98 -4.95
CA VAL A 75 -5.73 3.40 -6.33
C VAL A 75 -4.89 4.66 -6.30
N GLY A 76 -3.61 4.50 -6.60
CA GLY A 76 -2.67 5.62 -6.68
C GLY A 76 -2.87 6.47 -7.93
N PRO A 77 -2.44 7.74 -7.89
CA PRO A 77 -2.49 8.61 -9.06
C PRO A 77 -1.45 8.21 -10.10
N ILE A 78 -1.78 8.44 -11.37
CA ILE A 78 -0.82 8.43 -12.47
C ILE A 78 -0.06 9.74 -12.43
N TRP A 79 1.27 9.67 -12.44
CA TRP A 79 2.11 10.87 -12.50
C TRP A 79 2.00 11.52 -13.87
N LYS A 80 1.67 12.80 -13.91
CA LYS A 80 1.59 13.60 -15.15
C LYS A 80 2.62 14.72 -15.15
N SER A 81 2.53 15.62 -14.18
CA SER A 81 3.40 16.81 -14.13
C SER A 81 3.73 17.25 -12.70
N GLY A 82 3.12 16.66 -11.71
CA GLY A 82 3.18 17.12 -10.31
C GLY A 82 2.27 18.30 -10.00
N ASN A 83 1.45 18.74 -10.94
CA ASN A 83 0.58 19.92 -10.81
C ASN A 83 -0.91 19.59 -10.73
N ALA A 84 -1.28 18.29 -10.76
CA ALA A 84 -2.67 17.84 -10.85
C ALA A 84 -3.10 17.06 -9.59
N ASP A 85 -2.79 17.58 -8.42
CA ASP A 85 -3.14 16.99 -7.11
C ASP A 85 -2.55 15.61 -6.83
N GLU A 86 -1.54 15.16 -7.61
CA GLU A 86 -0.95 13.83 -7.44
C GLU A 86 -0.42 13.60 -6.02
N SER A 87 0.22 14.61 -5.41
CA SER A 87 0.74 14.49 -4.05
C SER A 87 -0.35 14.29 -3.01
N GLN A 88 -1.46 14.99 -3.15
CA GLN A 88 -2.63 14.87 -2.27
C GLN A 88 -3.32 13.53 -2.45
N LEU A 89 -3.44 13.05 -3.67
CA LEU A 89 -4.05 11.76 -3.99
C LEU A 89 -3.18 10.60 -3.51
N LEU A 90 -1.86 10.69 -3.65
CA LEU A 90 -0.94 9.69 -3.12
C LEU A 90 -1.01 9.65 -1.58
N ALA A 91 -1.00 10.80 -0.93
CA ALA A 91 -1.17 10.91 0.51
C ALA A 91 -2.49 10.29 0.98
N ALA A 92 -3.57 10.52 0.23
CA ALA A 92 -4.88 9.94 0.51
C ALA A 92 -4.87 8.40 0.45
N CYS A 93 -4.11 7.80 -0.47
CA CYS A 93 -3.98 6.34 -0.55
C CYS A 93 -3.47 5.74 0.76
N TYR A 94 -2.41 6.31 1.31
CA TYR A 94 -1.85 5.84 2.59
C TYR A 94 -2.79 6.11 3.76
N ARG A 95 -3.34 7.31 3.84
CA ARG A 95 -4.27 7.70 4.92
C ARG A 95 -5.54 6.86 4.92
N ASN A 96 -6.16 6.70 3.76
CA ASN A 96 -7.41 5.94 3.65
C ASN A 96 -7.19 4.44 3.87
N SER A 97 -6.03 3.90 3.47
CA SER A 97 -5.65 2.52 3.77
C SER A 97 -5.50 2.28 5.28
N LEU A 98 -4.83 3.19 5.98
CA LEU A 98 -4.68 3.10 7.44
C LEU A 98 -6.02 3.28 8.16
N HIS A 99 -6.85 4.20 7.70
CA HIS A 99 -8.18 4.41 8.27
C HIS A 99 -9.07 3.18 8.11
N LEU A 100 -9.04 2.54 6.95
CA LEU A 100 -9.78 1.31 6.70
C LEU A 100 -9.24 0.15 7.55
N ALA A 101 -7.92 0.03 7.68
CA ALA A 101 -7.29 -0.94 8.55
C ALA A 101 -7.72 -0.77 10.01
N GLN A 102 -7.71 0.46 10.51
CA GLN A 102 -8.16 0.80 11.86
C GLN A 102 -9.62 0.40 12.10
N LYS A 103 -10.51 0.69 11.16
CA LYS A 103 -11.93 0.29 11.22
C LYS A 103 -12.12 -1.22 11.29
N CYS A 104 -11.25 -1.98 10.64
CA CYS A 104 -11.29 -3.44 10.60
C CYS A 104 -10.45 -4.11 11.69
N ASN A 105 -9.94 -3.36 12.66
CA ASN A 105 -9.06 -3.84 13.74
C ASN A 105 -7.78 -4.54 13.24
N ILE A 106 -7.28 -4.12 12.09
CA ILE A 106 -6.00 -4.56 11.54
C ILE A 106 -4.89 -3.80 12.25
N ARG A 107 -4.01 -4.54 12.92
CA ARG A 107 -2.93 -3.96 13.73
C ARG A 107 -1.57 -4.02 13.05
N LYS A 108 -1.41 -4.90 12.08
CA LYS A 108 -0.17 -5.10 11.33
C LYS A 108 -0.45 -5.00 9.84
N ILE A 109 0.19 -4.07 9.17
CA ILE A 109 -0.07 -3.75 7.76
C ILE A 109 1.23 -3.57 6.98
N ALA A 110 1.26 -4.04 5.74
CA ALA A 110 2.37 -3.87 4.82
C ALA A 110 1.95 -3.08 3.58
N PHE A 111 2.76 -2.08 3.22
CA PHE A 111 2.55 -1.23 2.05
C PHE A 111 3.58 -1.50 0.97
N PRO A 112 3.19 -1.56 -0.31
CA PRO A 112 4.10 -1.46 -1.44
C PRO A 112 4.45 0.02 -1.71
N ALA A 113 5.35 0.24 -2.67
CA ALA A 113 5.63 1.59 -3.19
C ALA A 113 4.53 2.00 -4.20
N ILE A 114 3.48 2.64 -3.71
CA ILE A 114 2.31 3.02 -4.51
C ILE A 114 2.70 4.05 -5.59
N SER A 115 2.16 3.89 -6.81
CA SER A 115 2.31 4.78 -7.98
C SER A 115 3.73 4.86 -8.57
N THR A 116 4.73 4.18 -8.06
CA THR A 116 6.13 4.35 -8.49
C THR A 116 6.54 3.40 -9.63
N GLY A 117 5.70 2.46 -10.01
CA GLY A 117 5.93 1.57 -11.14
C GLY A 117 5.44 2.20 -12.45
N ILE A 118 4.47 1.56 -13.11
CA ILE A 118 3.90 2.01 -14.40
C ILE A 118 3.32 3.42 -14.32
N TYR A 119 2.77 3.81 -13.16
CA TYR A 119 2.20 5.16 -12.97
C TYR A 119 3.25 6.26 -12.87
N GLY A 120 4.52 5.93 -12.78
CA GLY A 120 5.65 6.82 -13.00
C GLY A 120 5.88 7.91 -11.95
N TYR A 121 5.28 7.80 -10.75
CA TYR A 121 5.53 8.77 -9.69
C TYR A 121 7.02 8.74 -9.31
N PRO A 122 7.72 9.89 -9.23
CA PRO A 122 9.12 9.93 -8.82
C PRO A 122 9.30 9.29 -7.43
N VAL A 123 10.22 8.32 -7.33
CA VAL A 123 10.33 7.46 -6.15
C VAL A 123 10.72 8.24 -4.89
N VAL A 124 11.63 9.21 -5.00
CA VAL A 124 12.07 10.02 -3.85
C VAL A 124 10.91 10.80 -3.24
N GLU A 125 10.15 11.50 -4.06
CA GLU A 125 8.99 12.28 -3.63
C GLU A 125 7.89 11.38 -3.07
N ALA A 126 7.62 10.27 -3.74
CA ALA A 126 6.62 9.29 -3.28
C ALA A 126 7.00 8.69 -1.92
N THR A 127 8.27 8.39 -1.71
CA THR A 127 8.79 7.87 -0.43
C THR A 127 8.56 8.87 0.71
N LYS A 128 8.86 10.14 0.49
CA LYS A 128 8.67 11.20 1.49
C LYS A 128 7.20 11.36 1.86
N ILE A 129 6.30 11.34 0.87
CA ILE A 129 4.85 11.42 1.10
C ILE A 129 4.36 10.22 1.90
N ALA A 130 4.72 9.01 1.49
CA ALA A 130 4.33 7.78 2.16
C ALA A 130 4.76 7.79 3.64
N PHE A 131 6.01 8.10 3.89
CA PHE A 131 6.56 8.14 5.24
C PHE A 131 5.89 9.20 6.10
N GLN A 132 5.75 10.42 5.60
CA GLN A 132 5.16 11.53 6.35
C GLN A 132 3.72 11.21 6.77
N VAL A 133 2.90 10.74 5.83
CA VAL A 133 1.50 10.42 6.11
C VAL A 133 1.37 9.28 7.12
N VAL A 134 2.14 8.20 6.92
CA VAL A 134 2.08 7.05 7.84
C VAL A 134 2.57 7.43 9.23
N LYS A 135 3.68 8.17 9.32
CA LYS A 135 4.21 8.64 10.59
C LYS A 135 3.21 9.50 11.35
N GLU A 136 2.63 10.50 10.70
CA GLU A 136 1.60 11.37 11.31
C GLU A 136 0.41 10.55 11.78
N TYR A 137 -0.09 9.64 10.92
CA TYR A 137 -1.26 8.83 11.26
C TYR A 137 -1.05 7.96 12.51
N VAL A 138 0.09 7.26 12.59
CA VAL A 138 0.36 6.40 13.76
C VAL A 138 0.67 7.20 15.03
N GLN A 139 1.24 8.39 14.90
CA GLN A 139 1.45 9.29 16.03
C GLN A 139 0.14 9.90 16.56
N ASP A 140 -0.81 10.20 15.67
CA ASP A 140 -2.14 10.71 16.04
C ASP A 140 -3.07 9.62 16.58
N ASN A 141 -2.75 8.35 16.33
CA ASN A 141 -3.52 7.19 16.77
C ASN A 141 -2.63 6.18 17.53
N PRO A 142 -2.07 6.58 18.69
CA PRO A 142 -1.11 5.74 19.42
C PRO A 142 -1.77 4.45 19.90
N GLY A 143 -1.06 3.33 19.73
CA GLY A 143 -1.52 2.01 20.16
C GLY A 143 -2.48 1.31 19.19
N ASP A 144 -2.86 1.93 18.08
CA ASP A 144 -3.76 1.30 17.10
C ASP A 144 -3.04 0.32 16.17
N PHE A 145 -1.74 0.53 15.93
CA PHE A 145 -0.92 -0.35 15.10
C PHE A 145 0.26 -0.92 15.89
N ASP A 146 0.51 -2.21 15.71
CA ASP A 146 1.69 -2.90 16.25
C ASP A 146 2.84 -2.92 15.24
N LEU A 147 2.53 -2.88 13.93
CA LEU A 147 3.51 -2.92 12.87
C LEU A 147 2.99 -2.23 11.60
N VAL A 148 3.77 -1.32 11.06
CA VAL A 148 3.63 -0.82 9.70
C VAL A 148 4.93 -1.05 8.96
N GLU A 149 4.86 -1.81 7.87
CA GLU A 149 6.01 -2.11 7.01
C GLU A 149 5.86 -1.48 5.64
N PHE A 150 6.97 -0.97 5.11
CA PHE A 150 7.10 -0.71 3.67
C PHE A 150 7.85 -1.87 3.04
N VAL A 151 7.21 -2.58 2.14
CA VAL A 151 7.76 -3.77 1.47
C VAL A 151 8.10 -3.42 0.03
N LEU A 152 9.40 -3.41 -0.27
CA LEU A 152 9.94 -2.97 -1.54
C LEU A 152 10.51 -4.19 -2.28
N PHE A 153 10.06 -4.39 -3.52
CA PHE A 153 10.41 -5.59 -4.28
C PHE A 153 11.84 -5.53 -4.84
N ASP A 154 12.26 -4.38 -5.37
CA ASP A 154 13.55 -4.24 -6.05
C ASP A 154 14.57 -3.43 -5.23
N ASP A 155 15.85 -3.65 -5.54
CA ASP A 155 16.97 -2.99 -4.87
C ASP A 155 16.92 -1.47 -5.02
N SER A 156 16.59 -0.98 -6.20
CA SER A 156 16.55 0.45 -6.50
C SER A 156 15.57 1.18 -5.60
N THR A 157 14.35 0.70 -5.53
CA THR A 157 13.30 1.30 -4.67
C THR A 157 13.64 1.16 -3.20
N TYR A 158 14.10 -0.01 -2.76
CA TYR A 158 14.53 -0.23 -1.38
C TYR A 158 15.64 0.73 -0.97
N ASN A 159 16.64 0.95 -1.81
CA ASN A 159 17.74 1.85 -1.52
C ASN A 159 17.29 3.31 -1.40
N VAL A 160 16.31 3.74 -2.21
CA VAL A 160 15.71 5.07 -2.07
C VAL A 160 15.00 5.21 -0.72
N TYR A 161 14.18 4.24 -0.34
CA TYR A 161 13.50 4.24 0.97
C TYR A 161 14.51 4.27 2.10
N LEU A 162 15.54 3.42 2.04
CA LEU A 162 16.57 3.36 3.07
C LEU A 162 17.30 4.70 3.23
N LYS A 163 17.66 5.34 2.13
CA LYS A 163 18.33 6.63 2.11
C LYS A 163 17.46 7.75 2.66
N GLU A 164 16.21 7.82 2.23
CA GLU A 164 15.32 8.94 2.55
C GLU A 164 14.72 8.85 3.96
N ILE A 165 14.42 7.66 4.43
CA ILE A 165 13.64 7.49 5.67
C ILE A 165 14.25 6.49 6.67
N GLY A 166 15.29 5.74 6.29
CA GLY A 166 15.81 4.64 7.12
C GLY A 166 16.22 5.04 8.53
N SER A 167 16.79 6.23 8.70
CA SER A 167 17.21 6.76 10.00
C SER A 167 16.07 7.41 10.81
N ASN A 168 14.91 7.57 10.23
CA ASN A 168 13.76 8.29 10.82
C ASN A 168 12.59 7.35 11.19
N LEU A 169 12.76 6.05 11.02
CA LEU A 169 11.75 5.06 11.39
C LEU A 169 11.49 5.10 12.90
N ILE A 170 10.23 4.97 13.26
CA ILE A 170 9.78 5.06 14.65
C ILE A 170 9.27 3.71 15.16
N GLU A 171 9.38 3.49 16.46
CA GLU A 171 8.69 2.40 17.15
C GLU A 171 7.22 2.78 17.38
N LEU A 172 6.34 1.79 17.35
CA LEU A 172 4.88 1.95 17.52
C LEU A 172 4.43 1.51 18.90
#